data_6f1e3094b548f13de8c6ca55bfab2672
#
_entry.id   6f1e3094b548f13de8c6ca55bfab2672
#
_cell.length_a   1.000
_cell.length_b   1.000
_cell.length_c   1.000
_cell.angle_alpha   90.00
_cell.angle_beta   90.00
_cell.angle_gamma   90.00
#
_symmetry.space_group_name_H-M   'P 1'
#
loop_
_entity.id
_entity.type
_entity.pdbx_description
1 polymer ?
#
loop_
_entity_poly.entity_id
_entity_poly.type
_entity_poly.pdbx_seq_one_letter_code
_entity_poly.pdbx_strand_id
1 'polypeptide(L)'
;MSYYIDKKFINLVSGNLQQFKWKKEDLANCRCPMCGDSQKNKTKARGYFYKKGNDFFYKCHNCGVGLSLYRFLEKISHHLTKDYSVERWKSGENGNSNYKKPEENKLFGVSFKPKFKPKSELLDELIPISKLHKDHVAYNFCKLRRIPEKFYNILYYTDDFGAWMTKLDPDCL
;
A
#
# COMPACT_ATOMS: atom_id res chain seq x y z
N MET A 1 23.77 7.71 -5.30
CA MET A 1 23.53 8.56 -6.51
C MET A 1 22.37 8.07 -7.38
N SER A 2 21.38 7.36 -6.81
CA SER A 2 20.23 6.79 -7.56
C SER A 2 19.35 7.84 -8.25
N TYR A 3 19.25 9.02 -7.67
CA TYR A 3 18.46 10.13 -8.22
C TYR A 3 18.72 10.44 -9.71
N TYR A 4 19.98 10.53 -10.12
CA TYR A 4 20.32 10.81 -11.52
C TYR A 4 19.98 9.66 -12.45
N ILE A 5 20.16 8.44 -11.97
CA ILE A 5 19.79 7.22 -12.71
C ILE A 5 18.28 7.20 -12.91
N ASP A 6 17.52 7.42 -11.84
CA ASP A 6 16.07 7.46 -11.89
C ASP A 6 15.57 8.53 -12.88
N LYS A 7 16.12 9.75 -12.79
CA LYS A 7 15.76 10.86 -13.69
C LYS A 7 16.07 10.51 -15.15
N LYS A 8 17.22 9.87 -15.41
CA LYS A 8 17.59 9.37 -16.74
C LYS A 8 16.54 8.40 -17.28
N PHE A 9 16.12 7.38 -16.49
CA PHE A 9 15.15 6.39 -16.93
C PHE A 9 13.74 6.96 -17.04
N ILE A 10 13.35 7.94 -16.23
CA ILE A 10 12.10 8.69 -16.42
C ILE A 10 12.12 9.41 -17.76
N ASN A 11 13.24 10.05 -18.13
CA ASN A 11 13.37 10.71 -19.43
C ASN A 11 13.34 9.69 -20.59
N LEU A 12 13.97 8.53 -20.45
CA LEU A 12 13.92 7.48 -21.48
C LEU A 12 12.49 6.96 -21.71
N VAL A 13 11.70 6.78 -20.65
CA VAL A 13 10.32 6.29 -20.78
C VAL A 13 9.34 7.41 -21.14
N SER A 14 9.72 8.68 -21.03
CA SER A 14 8.83 9.83 -21.26
C SER A 14 8.21 9.88 -22.65
N GLY A 15 8.93 9.39 -23.67
CA GLY A 15 8.42 9.27 -25.03
C GLY A 15 7.20 8.35 -25.17
N ASN A 16 7.03 7.40 -24.26
CA ASN A 16 5.89 6.46 -24.23
C ASN A 16 4.74 6.98 -23.35
N LEU A 17 4.91 8.17 -22.72
CA LEU A 17 3.93 8.71 -21.77
C LEU A 17 3.20 9.91 -22.38
N GLN A 18 1.88 9.84 -22.39
CA GLN A 18 1.05 10.96 -22.86
C GLN A 18 1.10 12.11 -21.86
N GLN A 19 1.13 13.36 -22.37
CA GLN A 19 1.12 14.59 -21.58
C GLN A 19 2.25 14.64 -20.52
N PHE A 20 3.40 14.03 -20.80
CA PHE A 20 4.55 14.10 -19.90
C PHE A 20 5.11 15.50 -19.83
N LYS A 21 5.35 15.98 -18.62
CA LYS A 21 5.98 17.30 -18.37
C LYS A 21 6.68 17.33 -17.02
N TRP A 22 7.91 17.81 -16.98
CA TRP A 22 8.57 18.19 -15.74
C TRP A 22 7.94 19.48 -15.20
N LYS A 23 7.45 19.44 -13.97
CA LYS A 23 6.90 20.60 -13.23
C LYS A 23 7.96 21.31 -12.41
N LYS A 24 8.84 20.51 -11.81
CA LYS A 24 10.00 20.93 -11.02
C LYS A 24 11.12 19.93 -11.26
N GLU A 25 12.30 20.21 -10.72
CA GLU A 25 13.44 19.30 -10.84
C GLU A 25 13.15 17.88 -10.33
N ASP A 26 12.40 17.79 -9.23
CA ASP A 26 12.06 16.54 -8.52
C ASP A 26 10.61 16.09 -8.72
N LEU A 27 9.88 16.70 -9.66
CA LEU A 27 8.47 16.44 -9.89
C LEU A 27 8.12 16.49 -11.37
N ALA A 28 7.70 15.39 -11.93
CA ALA A 28 7.10 15.32 -13.26
C ALA A 28 5.67 14.81 -13.20
N ASN A 29 4.85 15.15 -14.19
CA ASN A 29 3.53 14.59 -14.34
C ASN A 29 3.32 14.03 -15.74
N CYS A 30 2.39 13.07 -15.83
CA CYS A 30 1.95 12.48 -17.09
C CYS A 30 0.49 12.01 -16.97
N ARG A 31 -0.12 11.75 -18.11
CA ARG A 31 -1.35 10.99 -18.15
C ARG A 31 -1.09 9.57 -17.68
N CYS A 32 -1.90 9.06 -16.73
CA CYS A 32 -1.64 7.74 -16.15
C CYS A 32 -1.76 6.63 -17.22
N PRO A 33 -0.71 5.86 -17.50
CA PRO A 33 -0.78 4.80 -18.50
C PRO A 33 -1.57 3.57 -18.01
N MET A 34 -1.79 3.42 -16.69
CA MET A 34 -2.55 2.29 -16.13
C MET A 34 -4.07 2.49 -16.25
N CYS A 35 -4.56 3.67 -15.91
CA CYS A 35 -6.02 3.93 -15.92
C CYS A 35 -6.48 4.87 -17.05
N GLY A 36 -5.57 5.34 -17.90
CA GLY A 36 -5.88 6.29 -18.97
C GLY A 36 -6.37 7.65 -18.49
N ASP A 37 -6.30 7.92 -17.16
CA ASP A 37 -6.77 9.16 -16.55
C ASP A 37 -8.26 9.48 -16.85
N SER A 38 -8.64 10.74 -17.05
CA SER A 38 -10.02 11.13 -17.33
C SER A 38 -10.45 10.77 -18.77
N GLN A 39 -11.56 10.06 -18.91
CA GLN A 39 -12.15 9.76 -20.21
C GLN A 39 -12.76 11.02 -20.87
N LYS A 40 -13.36 11.90 -20.05
CA LYS A 40 -14.00 13.13 -20.53
C LYS A 40 -13.02 14.22 -20.92
N ASN A 41 -11.87 14.29 -20.25
CA ASN A 41 -10.87 15.34 -20.49
C ASN A 41 -9.49 14.73 -20.76
N LYS A 42 -9.09 14.71 -22.01
CA LYS A 42 -7.84 14.12 -22.47
C LYS A 42 -6.59 14.93 -22.09
N THR A 43 -6.74 16.18 -21.65
CA THR A 43 -5.61 17.02 -21.23
C THR A 43 -5.21 16.85 -19.77
N LYS A 44 -6.03 16.14 -18.96
CA LYS A 44 -5.70 15.88 -17.57
C LYS A 44 -4.57 14.88 -17.46
N ALA A 45 -3.58 15.20 -16.62
CA ALA A 45 -2.39 14.41 -16.32
C ALA A 45 -2.25 14.32 -14.79
N ARG A 46 -2.76 13.25 -14.19
CA ARG A 46 -2.82 13.03 -12.73
C ARG A 46 -1.88 11.95 -12.23
N GLY A 47 -1.04 11.39 -13.09
CA GLY A 47 0.09 10.56 -12.73
C GLY A 47 1.30 11.45 -12.44
N TYR A 48 1.99 11.21 -11.32
CA TYR A 48 3.13 12.01 -10.88
C TYR A 48 4.31 11.12 -10.56
N PHE A 49 5.49 11.53 -11.07
CA PHE A 49 6.76 11.07 -10.57
C PHE A 49 7.27 12.08 -9.55
N TYR A 50 7.63 11.62 -8.38
CA TYR A 50 8.12 12.47 -7.29
C TYR A 50 9.27 11.79 -6.57
N LYS A 51 10.21 12.62 -6.10
CA LYS A 51 11.35 12.16 -5.32
C LYS A 51 10.96 11.92 -3.87
N LYS A 52 11.42 10.80 -3.32
CA LYS A 52 11.35 10.51 -1.89
C LYS A 52 12.68 9.90 -1.44
N GLY A 53 13.43 10.65 -0.64
CA GLY A 53 14.81 10.29 -0.32
C GLY A 53 15.71 10.39 -1.57
N ASN A 54 16.38 9.31 -1.93
CA ASN A 54 17.25 9.22 -3.10
C ASN A 54 16.58 8.57 -4.32
N ASP A 55 15.30 8.21 -4.23
CA ASP A 55 14.58 7.46 -5.25
C ASP A 55 13.38 8.22 -5.77
N PHE A 56 13.00 7.94 -7.01
CA PHE A 56 11.72 8.37 -7.57
C PHE A 56 10.63 7.31 -7.43
N PHE A 57 9.44 7.78 -7.15
CA PHE A 57 8.21 7.00 -7.09
C PHE A 57 7.17 7.56 -8.05
N TYR A 58 6.29 6.69 -8.50
CA TYR A 58 5.13 7.06 -9.29
C TYR A 58 3.86 6.93 -8.46
N LYS A 59 2.96 7.91 -8.56
CA LYS A 59 1.62 7.86 -7.98
C LYS A 59 0.59 8.50 -8.91
N CYS A 60 -0.53 7.83 -9.10
CA CYS A 60 -1.68 8.39 -9.81
C CYS A 60 -2.77 8.83 -8.83
N HIS A 61 -3.21 10.08 -8.92
CA HIS A 61 -4.29 10.62 -8.09
C HIS A 61 -5.69 10.28 -8.62
N ASN A 62 -5.79 9.62 -9.77
CA ASN A 62 -7.07 9.16 -10.31
C ASN A 62 -7.42 7.75 -9.88
N CYS A 63 -6.50 6.79 -10.02
CA CYS A 63 -6.72 5.40 -9.67
C CYS A 63 -6.02 4.96 -8.37
N GLY A 64 -5.30 5.88 -7.71
CA GLY A 64 -4.62 5.59 -6.43
C GLY A 64 -3.36 4.73 -6.54
N VAL A 65 -3.01 4.22 -7.73
CA VAL A 65 -1.83 3.35 -7.89
C VAL A 65 -0.57 4.08 -7.46
N GLY A 66 0.25 3.42 -6.64
CA GLY A 66 1.58 3.86 -6.22
C GLY A 66 2.62 2.78 -6.54
N LEU A 67 3.71 3.16 -7.20
CA LEU A 67 4.74 2.23 -7.66
C LEU A 67 6.14 2.82 -7.43
N SER A 68 7.13 1.96 -7.15
CA SER A 68 8.53 2.33 -7.33
C SER A 68 8.83 2.51 -8.81
N LEU A 69 9.92 3.23 -9.14
CA LEU A 69 10.29 3.43 -10.54
C LEU A 69 10.54 2.11 -11.26
N TYR A 70 11.19 1.14 -10.60
CA TYR A 70 11.37 -0.22 -11.15
C TYR A 70 10.05 -0.86 -11.58
N ARG A 71 9.05 -0.88 -10.67
CA ARG A 71 7.73 -1.46 -10.93
C ARG A 71 6.95 -0.69 -12.01
N PHE A 72 7.18 0.59 -12.12
CA PHE A 72 6.60 1.40 -13.19
C PHE A 72 7.21 1.03 -14.56
N LEU A 73 8.54 0.95 -14.64
CA LEU A 73 9.25 0.54 -15.87
C LEU A 73 8.87 -0.87 -16.28
N GLU A 74 8.75 -1.81 -15.34
CA GLU A 74 8.32 -3.17 -15.59
C GLU A 74 6.97 -3.25 -16.33
N LYS A 75 6.04 -2.35 -15.98
CA LYS A 75 4.70 -2.29 -16.59
C LYS A 75 4.64 -1.58 -17.94
N ILE A 76 5.49 -0.59 -18.15
CA ILE A 76 5.39 0.31 -19.33
C ILE A 76 6.46 0.01 -20.37
N SER A 77 7.65 -0.36 -19.93
CA SER A 77 8.81 -0.56 -20.80
C SER A 77 9.72 -1.64 -20.20
N HIS A 78 9.26 -2.88 -20.24
CA HIS A 78 9.97 -4.00 -19.62
C HIS A 78 11.43 -4.13 -20.06
N HIS A 79 11.76 -3.76 -21.31
CA HIS A 79 13.13 -3.79 -21.82
C HIS A 79 14.07 -2.86 -21.06
N LEU A 80 13.57 -1.74 -20.49
CA LEU A 80 14.40 -0.81 -19.72
C LEU A 80 14.68 -1.29 -18.29
N THR A 81 13.95 -2.29 -17.78
CA THR A 81 14.12 -2.74 -16.38
C THR A 81 15.48 -3.39 -16.12
N LYS A 82 15.98 -4.15 -17.10
CA LYS A 82 17.31 -4.78 -16.98
C LYS A 82 18.40 -3.74 -16.92
N ASP A 83 18.38 -2.78 -17.85
CA ASP A 83 19.38 -1.71 -17.91
C ASP A 83 19.34 -0.84 -16.67
N TYR A 84 18.13 -0.51 -16.21
CA TYR A 84 17.91 0.23 -14.95
C TYR A 84 18.51 -0.50 -13.75
N SER A 85 18.25 -1.81 -13.61
CA SER A 85 18.77 -2.61 -12.50
C SER A 85 20.30 -2.71 -12.54
N VAL A 86 20.88 -2.93 -13.72
CA VAL A 86 22.34 -3.01 -13.91
C VAL A 86 23.01 -1.67 -13.58
N GLU A 87 22.41 -0.55 -14.04
CA GLU A 87 22.98 0.78 -13.80
C GLU A 87 22.93 1.15 -12.30
N ARG A 88 21.82 0.83 -11.63
CA ARG A 88 21.71 0.99 -10.16
C ARG A 88 22.70 0.11 -9.40
N TRP A 89 22.87 -1.13 -9.81
CA TRP A 89 23.84 -2.02 -9.21
C TRP A 89 25.28 -1.51 -9.36
N LYS A 90 25.66 -1.04 -10.55
CA LYS A 90 26.98 -0.43 -10.82
C LYS A 90 27.24 0.82 -9.99
N SER A 91 26.21 1.57 -9.62
CA SER A 91 26.31 2.74 -8.74
C SER A 91 26.44 2.41 -7.25
N GLY A 92 26.51 1.10 -6.89
CA GLY A 92 26.65 0.64 -5.51
C GLY A 92 25.32 0.51 -4.75
N GLU A 93 24.19 0.56 -5.45
CA GLU A 93 22.88 0.44 -4.84
C GLU A 93 22.28 -0.95 -5.03
N ASN A 94 22.57 -1.83 -4.08
CA ASN A 94 22.21 -3.26 -4.10
C ASN A 94 20.73 -3.51 -3.79
N GLY A 95 19.79 -2.78 -4.41
CA GLY A 95 18.35 -3.07 -4.32
C GLY A 95 17.71 -2.94 -2.92
N ASN A 96 18.49 -2.80 -1.88
CA ASN A 96 18.00 -2.37 -0.58
C ASN A 96 17.68 -0.89 -0.69
N SER A 97 16.41 -0.58 -0.90
CA SER A 97 15.96 0.79 -0.71
C SER A 97 16.45 1.23 0.66
N ASN A 98 17.23 2.31 0.73
CA ASN A 98 17.52 3.02 1.98
C ASN A 98 16.23 3.68 2.49
N TYR A 99 15.13 2.92 2.52
CA TYR A 99 13.93 3.27 3.25
C TYR A 99 14.29 3.14 4.73
N LYS A 100 15.01 4.13 5.26
CA LYS A 100 14.95 4.38 6.69
C LYS A 100 13.48 4.65 6.96
N LYS A 101 12.85 3.71 7.69
CA LYS A 101 11.57 3.96 8.32
C LYS A 101 11.62 5.39 8.85
N PRO A 102 10.67 6.29 8.53
CA PRO A 102 10.71 7.64 9.08
C PRO A 102 10.89 7.48 10.58
N GLU A 103 11.96 8.05 11.14
CA GLU A 103 12.02 8.24 12.58
C GLU A 103 10.71 8.96 12.91
N GLU A 104 9.95 8.41 13.84
CA GLU A 104 8.71 9.02 14.30
C GLU A 104 9.02 10.48 14.57
N ASN A 105 8.59 11.34 13.65
CA ASN A 105 8.77 12.78 13.81
C ASN A 105 8.02 13.16 15.10
N LYS A 106 8.77 13.30 16.18
CA LYS A 106 8.35 13.97 17.42
C LYS A 106 8.18 15.47 17.16
N LEU A 107 7.58 15.83 16.02
CA LEU A 107 7.14 17.19 15.74
C LEU A 107 5.76 17.32 16.40
N PHE A 108 5.74 18.14 17.43
CA PHE A 108 4.56 18.59 18.15
C PHE A 108 3.87 17.60 19.08
N GLY A 109 4.56 16.91 19.99
CA GLY A 109 3.94 16.43 21.24
C GLY A 109 2.61 15.64 21.15
N VAL A 110 2.08 15.42 19.94
CA VAL A 110 0.88 14.65 19.66
C VAL A 110 1.33 13.21 19.46
N SER A 111 1.41 12.49 20.55
CA SER A 111 1.45 11.04 20.54
C SER A 111 0.11 10.57 19.97
N PHE A 112 0.08 10.22 18.68
CA PHE A 112 -0.97 9.37 18.14
C PHE A 112 -0.78 7.96 18.70
N LYS A 113 -1.14 7.77 19.97
CA LYS A 113 -1.36 6.43 20.47
C LYS A 113 -2.54 5.90 19.65
N PRO A 114 -2.38 4.76 18.95
CA PRO A 114 -3.54 4.15 18.30
C PRO A 114 -4.61 3.97 19.38
N LYS A 115 -5.83 4.47 19.15
CA LYS A 115 -6.97 4.31 20.05
C LYS A 115 -7.40 2.86 20.21
N PHE A 116 -6.70 1.93 19.54
CA PHE A 116 -6.98 0.51 19.64
C PHE A 116 -6.39 -0.06 20.92
N LYS A 117 -7.23 -0.69 21.72
CA LYS A 117 -6.81 -1.52 22.85
C LYS A 117 -5.84 -2.62 22.35
N PRO A 118 -4.86 -3.03 23.18
CA PRO A 118 -4.00 -4.15 22.81
C PRO A 118 -4.88 -5.37 22.45
N LYS A 119 -4.45 -6.12 21.45
CA LYS A 119 -5.23 -7.22 20.82
C LYS A 119 -5.75 -8.25 21.82
N SER A 120 -5.05 -8.46 22.94
CA SER A 120 -5.46 -9.32 24.06
C SER A 120 -6.74 -8.82 24.71
N GLU A 121 -6.82 -7.54 25.10
CA GLU A 121 -8.00 -6.99 25.79
C GLU A 121 -9.25 -6.94 24.91
N LEU A 122 -9.07 -6.83 23.58
CA LEU A 122 -10.18 -6.81 22.62
C LEU A 122 -10.83 -8.18 22.44
N LEU A 123 -10.06 -9.25 22.64
CA LEU A 123 -10.50 -10.61 22.38
C LEU A 123 -10.92 -11.36 23.67
N ASP A 124 -10.68 -10.77 24.85
CA ASP A 124 -10.96 -11.44 26.13
C ASP A 124 -12.45 -11.71 26.37
N GLU A 125 -13.33 -10.90 25.78
CA GLU A 125 -14.78 -11.08 25.86
C GLU A 125 -15.32 -12.02 24.75
N LEU A 126 -14.48 -12.44 23.82
CA LEU A 126 -14.87 -13.27 22.69
C LEU A 126 -14.47 -14.71 22.91
N ILE A 127 -15.32 -15.63 22.48
CA ILE A 127 -15.07 -17.08 22.64
C ILE A 127 -14.49 -17.62 21.33
N PRO A 128 -13.26 -18.18 21.32
CA PRO A 128 -12.73 -18.82 20.13
C PRO A 128 -13.58 -20.04 19.75
N ILE A 129 -13.82 -20.22 18.45
CA ILE A 129 -14.65 -21.33 17.92
C ILE A 129 -14.14 -22.70 18.39
N SER A 130 -12.84 -22.85 18.61
CA SER A 130 -12.23 -24.08 19.13
C SER A 130 -12.68 -24.46 20.54
N LYS A 131 -13.19 -23.51 21.34
CA LYS A 131 -13.70 -23.71 22.70
C LYS A 131 -15.22 -23.94 22.75
N LEU A 132 -15.93 -23.73 21.65
CA LEU A 132 -17.37 -23.96 21.56
C LEU A 132 -17.68 -25.46 21.45
N HIS A 133 -18.84 -25.87 21.99
CA HIS A 133 -19.33 -27.23 21.80
C HIS A 133 -19.62 -27.49 20.30
N LYS A 134 -19.44 -28.75 19.87
CA LYS A 134 -19.59 -29.13 18.45
C LYS A 134 -21.02 -28.95 17.91
N ASP A 135 -22.02 -28.91 18.79
CA ASP A 135 -23.42 -28.64 18.41
C ASP A 135 -23.75 -27.13 18.34
N HIS A 136 -22.80 -26.27 18.71
CA HIS A 136 -23.02 -24.85 18.69
C HIS A 136 -23.19 -24.31 17.26
N VAL A 137 -24.13 -23.37 17.07
CA VAL A 137 -24.49 -22.81 15.75
C VAL A 137 -23.25 -22.26 15.01
N ALA A 138 -22.38 -21.52 15.70
CA ALA A 138 -21.16 -20.95 15.10
C ALA A 138 -20.15 -22.04 14.69
N TYR A 139 -20.01 -23.12 15.48
CA TYR A 139 -19.17 -24.25 15.11
C TYR A 139 -19.70 -24.95 13.85
N ASN A 140 -21.00 -25.23 13.81
CA ASN A 140 -21.66 -25.83 12.64
C ASN A 140 -21.61 -24.94 11.42
N PHE A 141 -21.70 -23.61 11.58
CA PHE A 141 -21.54 -22.66 10.50
C PHE A 141 -20.13 -22.74 9.87
N CYS A 142 -19.09 -22.78 10.71
CA CYS A 142 -17.71 -22.94 10.21
C CYS A 142 -17.52 -24.26 9.45
N LYS A 143 -18.11 -25.35 9.93
CA LYS A 143 -18.08 -26.65 9.28
C LYS A 143 -18.82 -26.64 7.94
N LEU A 144 -20.01 -26.05 7.88
CA LEU A 144 -20.79 -25.88 6.65
C LEU A 144 -20.03 -25.07 5.59
N ARG A 145 -19.32 -24.03 6.01
CA ARG A 145 -18.47 -23.20 5.15
C ARG A 145 -17.13 -23.86 4.81
N ARG A 146 -16.90 -25.09 5.25
CA ARG A 146 -15.65 -25.86 5.03
C ARG A 146 -14.39 -25.12 5.48
N ILE A 147 -14.49 -24.34 6.57
CA ILE A 147 -13.33 -23.70 7.17
C ILE A 147 -12.49 -24.78 7.87
N PRO A 148 -11.19 -24.91 7.56
CA PRO A 148 -10.34 -25.91 8.20
C PRO A 148 -10.23 -25.68 9.71
N GLU A 149 -10.33 -26.76 10.52
CA GLU A 149 -10.31 -26.69 11.99
C GLU A 149 -9.06 -26.02 12.58
N LYS A 150 -7.93 -26.07 11.86
CA LYS A 150 -6.69 -25.35 12.26
C LYS A 150 -6.87 -23.86 12.45
N PHE A 151 -7.94 -23.27 11.90
CA PHE A 151 -8.23 -21.84 12.05
C PHE A 151 -9.24 -21.53 13.15
N TYR A 152 -9.84 -22.54 13.81
CA TYR A 152 -10.88 -22.33 14.83
C TYR A 152 -10.35 -21.66 16.10
N ASN A 153 -9.05 -21.65 16.33
CA ASN A 153 -8.40 -20.94 17.43
C ASN A 153 -8.21 -19.44 17.20
N ILE A 154 -8.36 -18.99 15.95
CA ILE A 154 -8.23 -17.57 15.55
C ILE A 154 -9.55 -16.96 15.09
N LEU A 155 -10.61 -17.74 15.05
CA LEU A 155 -11.97 -17.30 14.80
C LEU A 155 -12.71 -17.18 16.12
N TYR A 156 -13.41 -16.10 16.32
CA TYR A 156 -14.09 -15.79 17.58
C TYR A 156 -15.58 -15.65 17.37
N TYR A 157 -16.32 -15.93 18.42
CA TYR A 157 -17.77 -15.81 18.49
C TYR A 157 -18.17 -14.89 19.66
N THR A 158 -19.25 -14.16 19.46
CA THR A 158 -19.98 -13.40 20.47
C THR A 158 -21.47 -13.53 20.21
N ASP A 159 -22.28 -13.54 21.26
CA ASP A 159 -23.75 -13.55 21.16
C ASP A 159 -24.31 -12.22 20.63
N ASP A 160 -23.66 -11.11 20.98
CA ASP A 160 -24.03 -9.77 20.55
C ASP A 160 -22.83 -9.01 20.01
N PHE A 161 -22.67 -9.06 18.69
CA PHE A 161 -21.60 -8.35 18.00
C PHE A 161 -21.80 -6.83 18.07
N GLY A 162 -23.06 -6.35 18.03
CA GLY A 162 -23.37 -4.91 18.11
C GLY A 162 -22.94 -4.32 19.44
N ALA A 163 -23.34 -4.93 20.55
CA ALA A 163 -22.94 -4.51 21.88
C ALA A 163 -21.42 -4.55 22.10
N TRP A 164 -20.74 -5.58 21.55
CA TRP A 164 -19.28 -5.67 21.60
C TRP A 164 -18.61 -4.54 20.80
N MET A 165 -19.10 -4.27 19.58
CA MET A 165 -18.58 -3.17 18.74
C MET A 165 -18.77 -1.81 19.37
N THR A 166 -19.93 -1.53 19.97
CA THR A 166 -20.22 -0.25 20.66
C THR A 166 -19.26 0.01 21.83
N LYS A 167 -18.78 -1.04 22.51
CA LYS A 167 -17.75 -0.89 23.56
C LYS A 167 -16.39 -0.48 22.99
N LEU A 168 -16.08 -0.87 21.74
CA LEU A 168 -14.83 -0.55 21.08
C LEU A 168 -14.83 0.85 20.49
N ASP A 169 -15.90 1.19 19.82
CA ASP A 169 -16.10 2.48 19.14
C ASP A 169 -17.55 2.91 19.29
N PRO A 170 -17.84 3.82 20.29
CA PRO A 170 -19.19 4.31 20.52
C PRO A 170 -19.81 5.05 19.33
N ASP A 171 -18.97 5.52 18.41
CA ASP A 171 -19.39 6.30 17.23
C ASP A 171 -19.64 5.42 15.99
N CYS A 172 -19.55 4.09 16.12
CA CYS A 172 -19.66 3.13 15.00
C CYS A 172 -21.13 2.69 14.68
N LEU A 173 -22.16 3.31 15.28
CA LEU A 173 -23.59 2.99 15.00
C LEU A 173 -24.31 4.17 14.42
#